data_d991ea5c5ebe96584d02d8a96edf162a
#
_entry.id   d991ea5c5ebe96584d02d8a96edf162a
#
_cell.length_a   1.000
_cell.length_b   1.000
_cell.length_c   1.000
_cell.angle_alpha   90.00
_cell.angle_beta   90.00
_cell.angle_gamma   90.00
#
_symmetry.space_group_name_H-M   'P 1'
#
loop_
_entity.id
_entity.type
_entity.pdbx_description
1 polymer ?
#
loop_
_entity_poly.entity_id
_entity_poly.type
_entity_poly.pdbx_seq_one_letter_code
_entity_poly.pdbx_strand_id
1 'polypeptide(L)'
;MTQQSILEPEGRAIPYIEEGEGPVPLVLISGRALNGDGLGVVAHYLAEEAGFHVVRIGPRAEAGGQDRAATLRERVEDAVRVIDHIGLDHTWIGGHAFGGTAARIFAADHTDRVNGLLLLGVEDDEIPLAPAIPVLIVQATDDAVTPSANAEALQSTAPERASIKTVDGADHLFPATHPIETAVIIEEYLDWD
;
A
#
# COMPACT_ATOMS: atom_id res chain seq x y z
N MET A 1 2.46 -1.84 19.68
CA MET A 1 1.44 -0.97 20.28
C MET A 1 0.74 -0.21 19.17
N THR A 2 -0.58 -0.25 19.10
CA THR A 2 -1.36 0.40 18.05
C THR A 2 -1.72 1.81 18.46
N GLN A 3 -1.38 2.80 17.67
CA GLN A 3 -1.73 4.20 17.93
C GLN A 3 -2.58 4.74 16.78
N GLN A 4 -3.80 5.15 17.10
CA GLN A 4 -4.65 5.92 16.20
C GLN A 4 -4.37 7.41 16.36
N SER A 5 -4.19 8.09 15.24
CA SER A 5 -3.87 9.51 15.22
C SER A 5 -4.62 10.24 14.10
N ILE A 6 -4.75 11.53 14.25
CA ILE A 6 -5.30 12.41 13.22
C ILE A 6 -4.30 13.54 13.03
N LEU A 7 -3.83 13.70 11.80
CA LEU A 7 -3.02 14.83 11.39
C LEU A 7 -3.93 15.87 10.72
N GLU A 8 -3.86 17.10 11.16
CA GLU A 8 -4.74 18.18 10.64
C GLU A 8 -3.93 19.31 10.00
N PRO A 9 -3.22 19.07 8.89
CA PRO A 9 -2.56 20.15 8.19
C PRO A 9 -3.60 21.06 7.53
N GLU A 10 -3.53 22.35 7.80
CA GLU A 10 -4.43 23.34 7.20
C GLU A 10 -5.93 23.04 7.40
N GLY A 11 -6.30 22.43 8.56
CA GLY A 11 -7.69 22.12 8.89
C GLY A 11 -8.27 20.90 8.19
N ARG A 12 -7.45 20.08 7.56
CA ARG A 12 -7.86 18.82 6.92
C ARG A 12 -7.48 17.63 7.78
N ALA A 13 -8.44 16.83 8.20
CA ALA A 13 -8.20 15.66 9.03
C ALA A 13 -7.73 14.47 8.19
N ILE A 14 -6.50 14.02 8.43
CA ILE A 14 -5.93 12.82 7.82
C ILE A 14 -5.80 11.76 8.91
N PRO A 15 -6.69 10.75 8.95
CA PRO A 15 -6.58 9.70 9.94
C PRO A 15 -5.47 8.72 9.55
N TYR A 16 -4.69 8.28 10.52
CA TYR A 16 -3.71 7.21 10.31
C TYR A 16 -3.55 6.36 11.56
N ILE A 17 -3.12 5.14 11.38
CA ILE A 17 -2.86 4.17 12.44
C ILE A 17 -1.40 3.73 12.32
N GLU A 18 -0.67 3.83 13.41
CA GLU A 18 0.73 3.45 13.51
C GLU A 18 0.89 2.24 14.43
N GLU A 19 1.58 1.21 13.97
CA GLU A 19 1.81 -0.03 14.70
C GLU A 19 3.27 -0.46 14.56
N GLY A 20 3.87 -0.87 15.68
CA GLY A 20 5.26 -1.31 15.71
C GLY A 20 6.26 -0.15 15.60
N GLU A 21 7.52 -0.47 15.87
CA GLU A 21 8.65 0.48 15.83
C GLU A 21 9.89 -0.19 15.22
N GLY A 22 9.67 -1.21 14.38
CA GLY A 22 10.76 -2.00 13.81
C GLY A 22 11.53 -1.32 12.70
N PRO A 23 12.59 -1.97 12.21
CA PRO A 23 13.49 -1.38 11.22
C PRO A 23 12.96 -1.37 9.78
N VAL A 24 11.85 -2.07 9.52
CA VAL A 24 11.23 -2.10 8.19
C VAL A 24 9.99 -1.20 8.20
N PRO A 25 10.06 0.02 7.69
CA PRO A 25 8.91 0.92 7.60
C PRO A 25 8.08 0.59 6.36
N LEU A 26 6.77 0.42 6.57
CA LEU A 26 5.78 0.16 5.53
C LEU A 26 4.61 1.12 5.69
N VAL A 27 4.36 1.93 4.68
CA VAL A 27 3.21 2.84 4.62
C VAL A 27 2.18 2.28 3.66
N LEU A 28 0.96 2.07 4.15
CA LEU A 28 -0.17 1.56 3.38
C LEU A 28 -1.21 2.66 3.17
N ILE A 29 -1.50 2.95 1.91
CA ILE A 29 -2.53 3.91 1.51
C ILE A 29 -3.85 3.16 1.35
N SER A 30 -4.92 3.65 1.97
CA SER A 30 -6.22 2.99 1.91
C SER A 30 -6.81 3.01 0.49
N GLY A 31 -7.39 1.88 0.11
CA GLY A 31 -8.17 1.72 -1.10
C GLY A 31 -9.62 2.18 -0.92
N ARG A 32 -10.48 1.77 -1.84
CA ARG A 32 -11.92 2.04 -1.81
C ARG A 32 -12.74 0.84 -1.32
N ALA A 33 -12.35 -0.36 -1.69
CA ALA A 33 -13.07 -1.59 -1.34
C ALA A 33 -12.77 -2.07 0.09
N LEU A 34 -11.55 -1.86 0.55
CA LEU A 34 -11.14 -2.14 1.93
C LEU A 34 -11.02 -0.80 2.66
N ASN A 35 -12.06 -0.45 3.38
CA ASN A 35 -12.04 0.65 4.33
C ASN A 35 -11.03 0.36 5.44
N GLY A 36 -10.58 1.38 6.15
CA GLY A 36 -9.44 1.40 7.07
C GLY A 36 -9.10 0.13 7.88
N ASP A 37 -10.09 -0.71 8.18
CA ASP A 37 -9.88 -1.96 8.94
C ASP A 37 -9.60 -3.18 8.04
N GLY A 38 -9.81 -3.09 6.73
CA GLY A 38 -9.62 -4.23 5.83
C GLY A 38 -8.17 -4.70 5.71
N LEU A 39 -7.20 -3.84 6.01
CA LEU A 39 -5.78 -4.17 6.09
C LEU A 39 -5.30 -4.34 7.53
N GLY A 40 -6.20 -4.26 8.51
CA GLY A 40 -5.85 -4.23 9.93
C GLY A 40 -5.16 -5.48 10.43
N VAL A 41 -5.63 -6.67 10.04
CA VAL A 41 -5.02 -7.92 10.47
C VAL A 41 -3.64 -8.12 9.84
N VAL A 42 -3.49 -7.79 8.55
CA VAL A 42 -2.19 -7.82 7.86
C VAL A 42 -1.20 -6.87 8.54
N ALA A 43 -1.61 -5.64 8.79
CA ALA A 43 -0.75 -4.64 9.44
C ALA A 43 -0.35 -5.05 10.85
N HIS A 44 -1.29 -5.58 11.63
CA HIS A 44 -1.04 -6.04 12.99
C HIS A 44 -0.04 -7.21 13.01
N TYR A 45 -0.22 -8.20 12.13
CA TYR A 45 0.73 -9.29 11.99
C TYR A 45 2.14 -8.78 11.65
N LEU A 46 2.26 -7.91 10.67
CA LEU A 46 3.55 -7.37 10.25
C LEU A 46 4.24 -6.59 11.38
N ALA A 47 3.46 -5.85 12.18
CA ALA A 47 4.01 -5.09 13.29
C ALA A 47 4.42 -5.98 14.48
N GLU A 48 3.56 -6.90 14.92
CA GLU A 48 3.74 -7.66 16.17
C GLU A 48 4.54 -8.95 15.95
N GLU A 49 4.34 -9.65 14.84
CA GLU A 49 5.01 -10.93 14.56
C GLU A 49 6.27 -10.77 13.70
N ALA A 50 6.21 -9.91 12.69
CA ALA A 50 7.34 -9.68 11.79
C ALA A 50 8.26 -8.52 12.22
N GLY A 51 7.84 -7.72 13.20
CA GLY A 51 8.64 -6.62 13.72
C GLY A 51 8.79 -5.43 12.79
N PHE A 52 7.79 -5.15 11.96
CA PHE A 52 7.76 -4.00 11.07
C PHE A 52 7.26 -2.73 11.80
N HIS A 53 7.52 -1.60 11.18
CA HIS A 53 6.88 -0.33 11.53
C HIS A 53 5.83 -0.02 10.46
N VAL A 54 4.56 -0.26 10.76
CA VAL A 54 3.46 -0.15 9.79
C VAL A 54 2.62 1.10 10.05
N VAL A 55 2.41 1.89 9.01
CA VAL A 55 1.56 3.07 9.04
C VAL A 55 0.45 2.89 8.02
N ARG A 56 -0.81 2.91 8.46
CA ARG A 56 -1.98 2.87 7.59
C ARG A 56 -2.63 4.24 7.54
N ILE A 57 -2.72 4.82 6.34
CA ILE A 57 -3.34 6.12 6.13
C ILE A 57 -4.77 5.92 5.65
N GLY A 58 -5.73 6.41 6.42
CA GLY A 58 -7.14 6.36 6.07
C GLY A 58 -7.55 7.46 5.10
N PRO A 59 -8.76 7.35 4.49
CA PRO A 59 -9.29 8.40 3.66
C PRO A 59 -9.68 9.61 4.53
N ARG A 60 -9.55 10.81 3.97
CA ARG A 60 -10.14 12.00 4.57
C ARG A 60 -11.65 11.83 4.69
N ALA A 61 -12.24 12.48 5.68
CA ALA A 61 -13.70 12.64 5.72
C ALA A 61 -14.15 13.39 4.46
N GLU A 62 -15.04 12.77 3.71
CA GLU A 62 -15.38 13.10 2.35
C GLU A 62 -16.01 14.47 2.11
N ALA A 63 -15.47 15.20 1.14
CA ALA A 63 -16.27 16.06 0.29
C ALA A 63 -16.68 15.22 -0.95
N GLY A 64 -17.91 14.75 -1.00
CA GLY A 64 -18.38 13.91 -2.11
C GLY A 64 -18.22 14.58 -3.47
N GLY A 65 -17.97 13.79 -4.51
CA GLY A 65 -17.99 14.23 -5.91
C GLY A 65 -16.64 14.57 -6.53
N GLN A 66 -15.52 14.24 -5.91
CA GLN A 66 -14.20 14.36 -6.55
C GLN A 66 -14.02 13.32 -7.65
N ASP A 67 -13.39 13.72 -8.76
CA ASP A 67 -12.97 12.78 -9.78
C ASP A 67 -11.83 11.86 -9.28
N ARG A 68 -11.59 10.77 -10.02
CA ARG A 68 -10.56 9.78 -9.66
C ARG A 68 -9.17 10.40 -9.57
N ALA A 69 -8.79 11.24 -10.53
CA ALA A 69 -7.47 11.85 -10.57
C ALA A 69 -7.25 12.80 -9.40
N ALA A 70 -8.27 13.58 -9.03
CA ALA A 70 -8.21 14.46 -7.87
C ALA A 70 -8.08 13.68 -6.56
N THR A 71 -8.83 12.58 -6.41
CA THR A 71 -8.74 11.70 -5.24
C THR A 71 -7.37 11.04 -5.13
N LEU A 72 -6.79 10.58 -6.23
CA LEU A 72 -5.44 10.01 -6.24
C LEU A 72 -4.39 11.03 -5.79
N ARG A 73 -4.46 12.26 -6.31
CA ARG A 73 -3.53 13.33 -5.88
C ARG A 73 -3.66 13.62 -4.38
N GLU A 74 -4.88 13.67 -3.88
CA GLU A 74 -5.16 13.88 -2.46
C GLU A 74 -4.54 12.76 -1.59
N ARG A 75 -4.69 11.49 -2.01
CA ARG A 75 -4.08 10.36 -1.30
C ARG A 75 -2.55 10.46 -1.26
N VAL A 76 -1.93 10.85 -2.36
CA VAL A 76 -0.48 11.04 -2.44
C VAL A 76 -0.02 12.18 -1.53
N GLU A 77 -0.71 13.32 -1.57
CA GLU A 77 -0.41 14.46 -0.69
C GLU A 77 -0.55 14.09 0.79
N ASP A 78 -1.59 13.36 1.15
CA ASP A 78 -1.79 12.88 2.51
C ASP A 78 -0.68 11.96 2.98
N ALA A 79 -0.23 11.06 2.11
CA ALA A 79 0.89 10.17 2.40
C ALA A 79 2.18 10.96 2.65
N VAL A 80 2.48 11.97 1.83
CA VAL A 80 3.64 12.85 2.04
C VAL A 80 3.55 13.52 3.41
N ARG A 81 2.41 14.08 3.75
CA ARG A 81 2.23 14.80 5.03
C ARG A 81 2.37 13.90 6.25
N VAL A 82 1.81 12.69 6.21
CA VAL A 82 1.91 11.73 7.32
C VAL A 82 3.35 11.22 7.45
N ILE A 83 3.99 10.86 6.37
CA ILE A 83 5.39 10.39 6.35
C ILE A 83 6.33 11.45 6.90
N ASP A 84 6.17 12.71 6.49
CA ASP A 84 6.94 13.84 7.00
C ASP A 84 6.69 14.07 8.49
N HIS A 85 5.43 13.99 8.93
CA HIS A 85 5.04 14.18 10.32
C HIS A 85 5.64 13.11 11.24
N ILE A 86 5.64 11.85 10.82
CA ILE A 86 6.22 10.73 11.57
C ILE A 86 7.75 10.79 11.53
N GLY A 87 8.33 11.39 10.50
CA GLY A 87 9.77 11.53 10.34
C GLY A 87 10.44 10.34 9.67
N LEU A 88 9.75 9.67 8.75
CA LEU A 88 10.33 8.58 7.95
C LEU A 88 11.09 9.14 6.75
N ASP A 89 12.38 8.85 6.68
CA ASP A 89 13.21 9.27 5.55
C ASP A 89 12.95 8.40 4.32
N HIS A 90 12.92 7.08 4.51
CA HIS A 90 12.68 6.08 3.46
C HIS A 90 11.68 5.05 3.96
N THR A 91 10.78 4.60 3.08
CA THR A 91 9.75 3.62 3.44
C THR A 91 9.38 2.74 2.25
N TRP A 92 8.92 1.54 2.53
CA TRP A 92 8.07 0.80 1.59
C TRP A 92 6.73 1.51 1.51
N ILE A 93 6.18 1.64 0.30
CA ILE A 93 4.88 2.26 0.08
C ILE A 93 3.97 1.28 -0.67
N GLY A 94 2.73 1.18 -0.27
CA GLY A 94 1.83 0.25 -0.92
C GLY A 94 0.37 0.48 -0.64
N GLY A 95 -0.46 -0.41 -1.14
CA GLY A 95 -1.89 -0.39 -0.91
C GLY A 95 -2.64 -1.44 -1.72
N HIS A 96 -3.92 -1.56 -1.43
CA HIS A 96 -4.84 -2.46 -2.11
C HIS A 96 -5.55 -1.74 -3.25
N ALA A 97 -5.48 -2.29 -4.46
CA ALA A 97 -6.17 -1.77 -5.65
C ALA A 97 -5.95 -0.25 -5.83
N PHE A 98 -6.95 0.57 -5.56
CA PHE A 98 -6.89 2.03 -5.66
C PHE A 98 -5.77 2.62 -4.77
N GLY A 99 -5.59 2.10 -3.54
CA GLY A 99 -4.49 2.50 -2.66
C GLY A 99 -3.12 2.17 -3.26
N GLY A 100 -3.01 1.05 -3.95
CA GLY A 100 -1.81 0.67 -4.71
C GLY A 100 -1.55 1.59 -5.89
N THR A 101 -2.58 2.05 -6.58
CA THR A 101 -2.45 3.04 -7.65
C THR A 101 -1.89 4.37 -7.10
N ALA A 102 -2.41 4.84 -5.97
CA ALA A 102 -1.86 6.01 -5.30
C ALA A 102 -0.40 5.81 -4.88
N ALA A 103 -0.05 4.63 -4.38
CA ALA A 103 1.33 4.28 -4.03
C ALA A 103 2.26 4.30 -5.24
N ARG A 104 1.81 3.85 -6.40
CA ARG A 104 2.58 3.93 -7.66
C ARG A 104 2.89 5.38 -8.03
N ILE A 105 1.91 6.27 -7.90
CA ILE A 105 2.10 7.71 -8.15
C ILE A 105 3.09 8.29 -7.15
N PHE A 106 2.93 7.99 -5.86
CA PHE A 106 3.85 8.43 -4.81
C PHE A 106 5.29 8.00 -5.13
N ALA A 107 5.49 6.74 -5.47
CA ALA A 107 6.82 6.21 -5.79
C ALA A 107 7.44 6.87 -7.03
N ALA A 108 6.64 7.19 -8.04
CA ALA A 108 7.11 7.90 -9.24
C ALA A 108 7.51 9.35 -8.93
N ASP A 109 6.74 10.04 -8.09
CA ASP A 109 6.98 11.45 -7.74
C ASP A 109 8.06 11.62 -6.66
N HIS A 110 8.25 10.63 -5.80
CA HIS A 110 9.14 10.68 -4.63
C HIS A 110 10.04 9.45 -4.55
N THR A 111 10.67 9.06 -5.67
CA THR A 111 11.48 7.83 -5.78
C THR A 111 12.61 7.78 -4.75
N ASP A 112 13.19 8.92 -4.41
CA ASP A 112 14.27 9.07 -3.42
C ASP A 112 13.83 8.78 -1.98
N ARG A 113 12.53 8.66 -1.74
CA ARG A 113 11.96 8.37 -0.41
C ARG A 113 11.38 6.97 -0.28
N VAL A 114 11.53 6.12 -1.31
CA VAL A 114 10.88 4.83 -1.40
C VAL A 114 11.90 3.70 -1.46
N ASN A 115 11.83 2.76 -0.52
CA ASN A 115 12.63 1.54 -0.52
C ASN A 115 12.12 0.51 -1.53
N GLY A 116 10.84 0.51 -1.77
CA GLY A 116 10.16 -0.39 -2.69
C GLY A 116 8.65 -0.20 -2.66
N LEU A 117 7.97 -0.89 -3.56
CA LEU A 117 6.54 -0.76 -3.81
C LEU A 117 5.83 -2.08 -3.54
N LEU A 118 4.74 -2.02 -2.77
CA LEU A 118 3.87 -3.17 -2.46
C LEU A 118 2.49 -2.95 -3.06
N LEU A 119 2.08 -3.80 -4.00
CA LEU A 119 0.79 -3.73 -4.67
C LEU A 119 -0.05 -4.96 -4.35
N LEU A 120 -1.17 -4.76 -3.67
CA LEU A 120 -2.13 -5.81 -3.35
C LEU A 120 -3.29 -5.73 -4.36
N GLY A 121 -3.18 -6.50 -5.44
CA GLY A 121 -4.00 -6.32 -6.63
C GLY A 121 -3.58 -5.08 -7.43
N VAL A 122 -3.68 -5.16 -8.74
CA VAL A 122 -3.23 -4.09 -9.64
C VAL A 122 -4.38 -3.61 -10.50
N GLU A 123 -4.69 -2.32 -10.40
CA GLU A 123 -5.62 -1.67 -11.30
C GLU A 123 -4.99 -1.45 -12.69
N ASP A 124 -5.85 -1.40 -13.70
CA ASP A 124 -5.44 -1.15 -15.10
C ASP A 124 -5.25 0.35 -15.33
N ASP A 125 -4.14 0.88 -14.87
CA ASP A 125 -3.75 2.28 -15.03
C ASP A 125 -2.41 2.40 -15.73
N GLU A 126 -2.30 3.34 -16.65
CA GLU A 126 -1.07 3.63 -17.39
C GLU A 126 -0.10 4.49 -16.56
N ILE A 127 0.26 4.02 -15.38
CA ILE A 127 1.25 4.68 -14.52
C ILE A 127 2.53 3.85 -14.54
N PRO A 128 3.62 4.39 -15.09
CA PRO A 128 4.90 3.66 -15.11
C PRO A 128 5.40 3.37 -13.70
N LEU A 129 6.03 2.21 -13.54
CA LEU A 129 6.73 1.88 -12.30
C LEU A 129 7.93 2.82 -12.11
N ALA A 130 8.10 3.35 -10.91
CA ALA A 130 9.27 4.12 -10.55
C ALA A 130 10.56 3.32 -10.85
N PRO A 131 11.62 3.96 -11.35
CA PRO A 131 12.83 3.26 -11.71
C PRO A 131 13.60 2.73 -10.51
N ALA A 132 14.31 1.65 -10.70
CA ALA A 132 15.34 1.11 -9.79
C ALA A 132 14.87 0.64 -8.41
N ILE A 133 13.59 0.63 -8.11
CA ILE A 133 13.08 0.10 -6.84
C ILE A 133 12.46 -1.29 -7.04
N PRO A 134 12.55 -2.19 -6.04
CA PRO A 134 11.87 -3.48 -6.08
C PRO A 134 10.36 -3.31 -5.94
N VAL A 135 9.61 -4.18 -6.60
CA VAL A 135 8.15 -4.18 -6.60
C VAL A 135 7.65 -5.58 -6.28
N LEU A 136 6.87 -5.69 -5.21
CA LEU A 136 6.12 -6.91 -4.92
C LEU A 136 4.66 -6.70 -5.30
N ILE A 137 4.14 -7.59 -6.14
CA ILE A 137 2.71 -7.67 -6.47
C ILE A 137 2.16 -8.93 -5.81
N VAL A 138 1.13 -8.77 -4.98
CA VAL A 138 0.38 -9.89 -4.42
C VAL A 138 -0.97 -9.97 -5.16
N GLN A 139 -1.23 -11.09 -5.81
CA GLN A 139 -2.39 -11.30 -6.67
C GLN A 139 -3.23 -12.47 -6.18
N ALA A 140 -4.51 -12.22 -5.93
CA ALA A 140 -5.48 -13.29 -5.70
C ALA A 140 -5.87 -13.95 -7.04
N THR A 141 -5.89 -15.27 -7.09
CA THR A 141 -6.11 -15.99 -8.36
C THR A 141 -7.53 -15.88 -8.89
N ASP A 142 -8.51 -15.65 -8.02
CA ASP A 142 -9.92 -15.50 -8.38
C ASP A 142 -10.42 -14.05 -8.31
N ASP A 143 -9.52 -13.08 -8.37
CA ASP A 143 -9.87 -11.65 -8.35
C ASP A 143 -10.47 -11.23 -9.69
N ALA A 144 -11.76 -10.87 -9.68
CA ALA A 144 -12.48 -10.40 -10.86
C ALA A 144 -12.47 -8.86 -11.00
N VAL A 145 -12.05 -8.14 -9.97
CA VAL A 145 -11.98 -6.66 -9.96
C VAL A 145 -10.63 -6.17 -10.47
N THR A 146 -9.55 -6.74 -9.91
CA THR A 146 -8.18 -6.52 -10.40
C THR A 146 -7.62 -7.86 -10.86
N PRO A 147 -7.94 -8.28 -12.10
CA PRO A 147 -7.56 -9.60 -12.59
C PRO A 147 -6.06 -9.78 -12.77
N SER A 148 -5.60 -11.01 -12.76
CA SER A 148 -4.18 -11.38 -12.88
C SER A 148 -3.51 -10.78 -14.12
N ALA A 149 -4.25 -10.58 -15.20
CA ALA A 149 -3.73 -9.95 -16.42
C ALA A 149 -3.15 -8.54 -16.16
N ASN A 150 -3.73 -7.78 -15.24
CA ASN A 150 -3.22 -6.45 -14.87
C ASN A 150 -1.83 -6.56 -14.19
N ALA A 151 -1.69 -7.50 -13.26
CA ALA A 151 -0.42 -7.76 -12.59
C ALA A 151 0.67 -8.22 -13.57
N GLU A 152 0.33 -9.13 -14.46
CA GLU A 152 1.24 -9.66 -15.49
C GLU A 152 1.69 -8.55 -16.46
N ALA A 153 0.76 -7.70 -16.89
CA ALA A 153 1.07 -6.57 -17.75
C ALA A 153 2.04 -5.60 -17.08
N LEU A 154 1.80 -5.27 -15.81
CA LEU A 154 2.67 -4.37 -15.04
C LEU A 154 4.06 -4.99 -14.80
N GLN A 155 4.12 -6.25 -14.40
CA GLN A 155 5.38 -6.98 -14.24
C GLN A 155 6.21 -6.98 -15.50
N SER A 156 5.57 -7.15 -16.67
CA SER A 156 6.27 -7.20 -17.96
C SER A 156 7.00 -5.90 -18.31
N THR A 157 6.64 -4.78 -17.67
CA THR A 157 7.34 -3.49 -17.85
C THR A 157 8.65 -3.40 -17.09
N ALA A 158 8.85 -4.25 -16.06
CA ALA A 158 10.05 -4.28 -15.23
C ALA A 158 10.32 -5.68 -14.68
N PRO A 159 10.53 -6.69 -15.56
CA PRO A 159 10.58 -8.09 -15.15
C PRO A 159 11.77 -8.42 -14.24
N GLU A 160 12.83 -7.63 -14.28
CA GLU A 160 14.03 -7.82 -13.45
C GLU A 160 13.86 -7.39 -11.99
N ARG A 161 12.82 -6.62 -11.67
CA ARG A 161 12.62 -6.06 -10.32
C ARG A 161 11.18 -6.14 -9.80
N ALA A 162 10.22 -6.54 -10.61
CA ALA A 162 8.83 -6.78 -10.22
C ALA A 162 8.57 -8.27 -10.07
N SER A 163 8.07 -8.69 -8.92
CA SER A 163 7.74 -10.07 -8.61
C SER A 163 6.26 -10.21 -8.33
N ILE A 164 5.63 -11.27 -8.82
CA ILE A 164 4.25 -11.62 -8.51
C ILE A 164 4.24 -12.83 -7.57
N LYS A 165 3.52 -12.70 -6.46
CA LYS A 165 3.17 -13.79 -5.56
C LYS A 165 1.65 -13.93 -5.53
N THR A 166 1.17 -15.17 -5.51
CA THR A 166 -0.28 -15.44 -5.59
C THR A 166 -0.85 -15.91 -4.26
N VAL A 167 -2.11 -15.53 -4.03
CA VAL A 167 -2.95 -16.10 -2.99
C VAL A 167 -4.02 -16.95 -3.69
N ASP A 168 -3.85 -18.26 -3.65
CA ASP A 168 -4.67 -19.18 -4.43
C ASP A 168 -6.08 -19.32 -3.87
N GLY A 169 -7.08 -19.32 -4.75
CA GLY A 169 -8.49 -19.48 -4.40
C GLY A 169 -9.10 -18.26 -3.72
N ALA A 170 -8.38 -17.17 -3.59
CA ALA A 170 -8.88 -15.93 -3.00
C ALA A 170 -9.42 -14.97 -4.05
N ASP A 171 -10.31 -14.09 -3.63
CA ASP A 171 -10.90 -13.03 -4.44
C ASP A 171 -10.27 -11.66 -4.16
N HIS A 172 -10.90 -10.59 -4.64
CA HIS A 172 -10.42 -9.22 -4.51
C HIS A 172 -10.19 -8.78 -3.05
N LEU A 173 -10.93 -9.33 -2.10
CA LEU A 173 -10.83 -8.98 -0.68
C LEU A 173 -9.81 -9.84 0.08
N PHE A 174 -8.88 -10.45 -0.62
CA PHE A 174 -7.89 -11.37 -0.06
C PHE A 174 -7.09 -10.83 1.14
N PRO A 175 -6.76 -9.54 1.24
CA PRO A 175 -6.09 -9.05 2.46
C PRO A 175 -6.94 -9.19 3.72
N ALA A 176 -8.26 -9.17 3.59
CA ALA A 176 -9.19 -9.35 4.70
C ALA A 176 -9.59 -10.81 4.91
N THR A 177 -9.71 -11.61 3.85
CA THR A 177 -10.16 -13.01 3.91
C THR A 177 -9.00 -14.00 4.12
N HIS A 178 -7.82 -13.66 3.64
CA HIS A 178 -6.58 -14.44 3.74
C HIS A 178 -5.44 -13.58 4.32
N PRO A 179 -5.64 -12.96 5.50
CA PRO A 179 -4.72 -11.95 6.00
C PRO A 179 -3.36 -12.51 6.39
N ILE A 180 -3.32 -13.68 6.98
CA ILE A 180 -2.05 -14.28 7.45
C ILE A 180 -1.21 -14.72 6.26
N GLU A 181 -1.80 -15.38 5.27
CA GLU A 181 -1.10 -15.77 4.04
C GLU A 181 -0.55 -14.54 3.31
N THR A 182 -1.36 -13.49 3.20
CA THR A 182 -0.94 -12.21 2.63
C THR A 182 0.23 -11.59 3.41
N ALA A 183 0.12 -11.55 4.73
CA ALA A 183 1.17 -10.99 5.59
C ALA A 183 2.49 -11.76 5.52
N VAL A 184 2.43 -13.08 5.49
CA VAL A 184 3.63 -13.93 5.36
C VAL A 184 4.33 -13.68 4.02
N ILE A 185 3.58 -13.56 2.92
CA ILE A 185 4.15 -13.22 1.61
C ILE A 185 4.88 -11.87 1.66
N ILE A 186 4.29 -10.88 2.32
CA ILE A 186 4.87 -9.54 2.46
C ILE A 186 6.13 -9.62 3.32
N GLU A 187 6.06 -10.27 4.49
CA GLU A 187 7.20 -10.45 5.40
C GLU A 187 8.39 -11.08 4.67
N GLU A 188 8.17 -12.20 4.01
CA GLU A 188 9.23 -12.93 3.30
C GLU A 188 9.90 -12.10 2.20
N TYR A 189 9.20 -11.14 1.62
CA TYR A 189 9.75 -10.31 0.56
C TYR A 189 10.41 -9.03 1.08
N LEU A 190 9.78 -8.33 2.03
CA LEU A 190 10.24 -7.02 2.49
C LEU A 190 11.36 -7.13 3.52
N ASP A 191 11.46 -8.23 4.24
CA ASP A 191 12.51 -8.47 5.25
C ASP A 191 13.81 -9.01 4.63
N TRP A 192 13.87 -9.15 3.32
CA TRP A 192 15.09 -9.55 2.62
C TRP A 192 16.03 -8.35 2.42
N ASP A 193 17.20 -8.43 3.05
CA ASP A 193 18.35 -7.56 2.77
C ASP A 193 19.15 -8.07 1.56
#